data_1459c0f4fa9ea4566bd122374a51fd9a
#
_entry.id   1459c0f4fa9ea4566bd122374a51fd9a
#
_cell.length_a   1.000
_cell.length_b   1.000
_cell.length_c   1.000
_cell.angle_alpha   90.00
_cell.angle_beta   90.00
_cell.angle_gamma   90.00
#
_symmetry.space_group_name_H-M   'P 1'
#
loop_
_entity.id
_entity.type
_entity.pdbx_description
1 polymer ?
#
loop_
_entity_poly.entity_id
_entity_poly.type
_entity_poly.pdbx_seq_one_letter_code
_entity_poly.pdbx_strand_id
1 'polypeptide(L)'
;MSQIPLLHCTSYFLLVGTLYARKVAMFVLSVFALLVLVPAVAALISEASRWHRSSIRPAFSIGAAIIYRQEVASTQPAADAHDIRPATRGEYYYYNIINYLRVTEVLGDGRIIAVARNHKRLCFWPNDSALRKARLNERLFYRQRFPRS
;
A
#
# COMPACT_ATOMS: atom_id res chain seq x y z
N MET A 1 -73.40 36.67 -26.03
CA MET A 1 -73.00 35.69 -25.01
C MET A 1 -71.88 34.85 -25.60
N SER A 2 -70.62 35.20 -25.24
CA SER A 2 -69.40 34.58 -25.78
C SER A 2 -68.92 33.54 -24.82
N GLN A 3 -68.84 32.28 -25.22
CA GLN A 3 -68.25 31.18 -24.48
C GLN A 3 -66.75 31.22 -24.73
N ILE A 4 -65.99 31.52 -23.70
CA ILE A 4 -64.51 31.46 -23.68
C ILE A 4 -64.13 30.00 -23.52
N PRO A 5 -63.18 29.45 -24.33
CA PRO A 5 -62.87 28.03 -24.30
C PRO A 5 -61.88 27.76 -23.13
N LEU A 6 -62.36 27.11 -22.07
CA LEU A 6 -61.63 26.60 -20.94
C LEU A 6 -60.64 25.43 -21.28
N LEU A 7 -60.64 25.04 -22.55
CA LEU A 7 -59.87 23.87 -23.02
C LEU A 7 -58.38 24.13 -23.27
N HIS A 8 -57.93 25.38 -23.33
CA HIS A 8 -56.51 25.65 -23.60
C HIS A 8 -55.58 25.63 -22.35
N CYS A 9 -56.17 25.77 -21.16
CA CYS A 9 -55.35 25.86 -19.94
C CYS A 9 -54.83 24.50 -19.45
N THR A 10 -55.56 23.40 -19.69
CA THR A 10 -55.19 22.04 -19.26
C THR A 10 -54.06 21.44 -20.09
N SER A 11 -53.98 21.76 -21.37
CA SER A 11 -52.91 21.23 -22.25
C SER A 11 -51.53 21.81 -21.91
N TYR A 12 -51.45 23.08 -21.51
CA TYR A 12 -50.20 23.70 -21.12
C TYR A 12 -49.65 23.13 -19.79
N PHE A 13 -50.50 22.82 -18.83
CA PHE A 13 -50.11 22.25 -17.55
C PHE A 13 -49.52 20.84 -17.70
N LEU A 14 -50.11 20.01 -18.59
CA LEU A 14 -49.56 18.67 -18.87
C LEU A 14 -48.24 18.71 -19.61
N LEU A 15 -48.06 19.65 -20.53
CA LEU A 15 -46.83 19.76 -21.32
C LEU A 15 -45.63 20.24 -20.47
N VAL A 16 -45.85 21.18 -19.58
CA VAL A 16 -44.82 21.68 -18.64
C VAL A 16 -44.46 20.61 -17.59
N GLY A 17 -45.46 19.86 -17.10
CA GLY A 17 -45.22 18.77 -16.14
C GLY A 17 -44.38 17.65 -16.73
N THR A 18 -44.57 17.26 -17.98
CA THR A 18 -43.78 16.20 -18.64
C THR A 18 -42.36 16.66 -18.95
N LEU A 19 -42.13 17.91 -19.29
CA LEU A 19 -40.81 18.48 -19.51
C LEU A 19 -40.00 18.56 -18.21
N TYR A 20 -40.63 18.92 -17.10
CA TYR A 20 -40.04 18.98 -15.80
C TYR A 20 -39.70 17.59 -15.27
N ALA A 21 -40.59 16.63 -15.39
CA ALA A 21 -40.38 15.24 -15.03
C ALA A 21 -39.21 14.61 -15.81
N ARG A 22 -39.05 14.89 -17.11
CA ARG A 22 -37.91 14.44 -17.90
C ARG A 22 -36.59 15.04 -17.42
N LYS A 23 -36.52 16.32 -17.09
CA LYS A 23 -35.30 16.96 -16.59
C LYS A 23 -34.89 16.41 -15.21
N VAL A 24 -35.86 16.21 -14.33
CA VAL A 24 -35.63 15.59 -13.03
C VAL A 24 -35.16 14.15 -13.16
N ALA A 25 -35.78 13.36 -14.03
CA ALA A 25 -35.34 11.99 -14.28
C ALA A 25 -33.93 11.89 -14.84
N MET A 26 -33.57 12.77 -15.79
CA MET A 26 -32.20 12.85 -16.32
C MET A 26 -31.16 13.24 -15.23
N PHE A 27 -31.52 14.18 -14.35
CA PHE A 27 -30.66 14.61 -13.27
C PHE A 27 -30.47 13.48 -12.25
N VAL A 28 -31.51 12.78 -11.86
CA VAL A 28 -31.44 11.63 -10.95
C VAL A 28 -30.60 10.50 -11.56
N LEU A 29 -30.79 10.18 -12.83
CA LEU A 29 -29.97 9.17 -13.53
C LEU A 29 -28.49 9.55 -13.59
N SER A 30 -28.16 10.83 -13.83
CA SER A 30 -26.78 11.28 -13.86
C SER A 30 -26.09 11.18 -12.47
N VAL A 31 -26.82 11.51 -11.41
CA VAL A 31 -26.32 11.39 -10.03
C VAL A 31 -26.10 9.92 -9.66
N PHE A 32 -27.02 9.03 -10.02
CA PHE A 32 -26.86 7.58 -9.80
C PHE A 32 -25.68 7.02 -10.59
N ALA A 33 -25.52 7.41 -11.85
CA ALA A 33 -24.37 6.99 -12.66
C ALA A 33 -23.04 7.42 -12.02
N LEU A 34 -22.96 8.63 -11.48
CA LEU A 34 -21.77 9.15 -10.81
C LEU A 34 -21.47 8.40 -9.51
N LEU A 35 -22.51 8.10 -8.71
CA LEU A 35 -22.39 7.34 -7.46
C LEU A 35 -21.88 5.91 -7.66
N VAL A 36 -22.19 5.29 -8.80
CA VAL A 36 -21.71 3.93 -9.12
C VAL A 36 -20.34 3.96 -9.80
N LEU A 37 -20.11 4.92 -10.70
CA LEU A 37 -18.87 4.98 -11.50
C LEU A 37 -17.65 5.36 -10.66
N VAL A 38 -17.81 6.29 -9.72
CA VAL A 38 -16.68 6.75 -8.88
C VAL A 38 -16.09 5.63 -8.03
N PRO A 39 -16.85 4.82 -7.28
CA PRO A 39 -16.28 3.73 -6.51
C PRO A 39 -15.73 2.61 -7.40
N ALA A 40 -16.32 2.34 -8.56
CA ALA A 40 -15.82 1.35 -9.51
C ALA A 40 -14.43 1.75 -10.06
N VAL A 41 -14.27 3.00 -10.46
CA VAL A 41 -12.98 3.54 -10.92
C VAL A 41 -11.95 3.54 -9.78
N ALA A 42 -12.34 3.93 -8.57
CA ALA A 42 -11.47 3.89 -7.40
C ALA A 42 -11.00 2.46 -7.08
N ALA A 43 -11.87 1.47 -7.20
CA ALA A 43 -11.53 0.05 -7.03
C ALA A 43 -10.52 -0.41 -8.09
N LEU A 44 -10.74 -0.09 -9.37
CA LEU A 44 -9.82 -0.42 -10.45
C LEU A 44 -8.44 0.22 -10.27
N ILE A 45 -8.38 1.50 -9.85
CA ILE A 45 -7.11 2.17 -9.56
C ILE A 45 -6.40 1.53 -8.37
N SER A 46 -7.13 1.10 -7.34
CA SER A 46 -6.56 0.44 -6.17
C SER A 46 -5.97 -0.93 -6.52
N GLU A 47 -6.61 -1.70 -7.37
CA GLU A 47 -6.08 -2.97 -7.86
C GLU A 47 -4.88 -2.78 -8.78
N ALA A 48 -4.94 -1.87 -9.74
CA ALA A 48 -3.81 -1.55 -10.60
C ALA A 48 -2.60 -1.10 -9.79
N SER A 49 -2.79 -0.34 -8.71
CA SER A 49 -1.70 0.08 -7.82
C SER A 49 -1.14 -1.06 -6.97
N ARG A 50 -1.90 -2.11 -6.67
CA ARG A 50 -1.41 -3.33 -6.02
C ARG A 50 -0.56 -4.15 -6.97
N TRP A 51 -0.99 -4.34 -8.21
CA TRP A 51 -0.23 -5.06 -9.24
C TRP A 51 1.09 -4.35 -9.55
N HIS A 52 1.07 -3.03 -9.68
CA HIS A 52 2.28 -2.26 -9.94
C HIS A 52 3.28 -2.31 -8.78
N ARG A 53 2.82 -2.35 -7.53
CA ARG A 53 3.69 -2.53 -6.35
C ARG A 53 4.31 -3.92 -6.26
N SER A 54 3.66 -4.96 -6.77
CA SER A 54 4.19 -6.33 -6.71
C SER A 54 5.23 -6.60 -7.80
N SER A 55 5.22 -5.87 -8.92
CA SER A 55 6.12 -6.11 -10.05
C SER A 55 7.39 -5.26 -10.05
N ILE A 56 7.43 -4.13 -9.32
CA ILE A 56 8.66 -3.33 -9.17
C ILE A 56 9.28 -3.66 -7.80
N ARG A 57 9.89 -4.83 -7.70
CA ARG A 57 10.80 -5.10 -6.60
C ARG A 57 12.04 -4.24 -6.80
N PRO A 58 12.45 -3.43 -5.81
CA PRO A 58 13.61 -2.58 -5.96
C PRO A 58 14.83 -3.48 -6.19
N ALA A 59 15.41 -3.43 -7.37
CA ALA A 59 16.70 -4.06 -7.59
C ALA A 59 17.68 -3.53 -6.56
N PHE A 60 18.29 -4.42 -5.78
CA PHE A 60 19.33 -4.06 -4.83
C PHE A 60 20.62 -3.85 -5.62
N SER A 61 21.27 -2.69 -5.44
CA SER A 61 22.57 -2.38 -6.02
C SER A 61 23.68 -2.53 -4.97
N ILE A 62 24.88 -2.77 -5.42
CA ILE A 62 26.08 -2.76 -4.54
C ILE A 62 26.16 -1.40 -3.82
N GLY A 63 26.46 -1.42 -2.54
CA GLY A 63 26.48 -0.24 -1.67
C GLY A 63 25.10 0.17 -1.12
N ALA A 64 24.01 -0.44 -1.58
CA ALA A 64 22.70 -0.14 -1.05
C ALA A 64 22.58 -0.49 0.44
N ALA A 65 22.02 0.43 1.22
CA ALA A 65 21.64 0.19 2.60
C ALA A 65 20.31 -0.55 2.64
N ILE A 66 20.28 -1.68 3.33
CA ILE A 66 19.10 -2.52 3.46
C ILE A 66 18.82 -2.84 4.92
N ILE A 67 17.59 -3.15 5.23
CA ILE A 67 17.13 -3.56 6.55
C ILE A 67 16.52 -4.95 6.42
N TYR A 68 16.98 -5.84 7.28
CA TYR A 68 16.45 -7.19 7.41
C TYR A 68 15.82 -7.37 8.77
N ARG A 69 14.54 -7.75 8.79
CA ARG A 69 13.79 -8.07 10.01
C ARG A 69 13.86 -9.57 10.23
N GLN A 70 14.56 -9.97 11.27
CA GLN A 70 14.69 -11.37 11.66
C GLN A 70 13.74 -11.66 12.83
N GLU A 71 12.84 -12.62 12.68
CA GLU A 71 12.05 -13.15 13.78
C GLU A 71 12.87 -14.19 14.53
N VAL A 72 12.94 -14.05 15.85
CA VAL A 72 13.71 -14.91 16.76
C VAL A 72 12.81 -15.38 17.88
N ALA A 73 12.98 -16.64 18.28
CA ALA A 73 12.36 -17.20 19.49
C ALA A 73 13.45 -17.52 20.52
N SER A 74 13.31 -17.02 21.74
CA SER A 74 14.24 -17.33 22.82
C SER A 74 13.55 -17.22 24.20
N THR A 75 14.17 -17.80 25.21
CA THR A 75 13.68 -17.73 26.60
C THR A 75 13.84 -16.33 27.21
N GLN A 76 14.76 -15.53 26.68
CA GLN A 76 14.96 -14.13 27.08
C GLN A 76 15.05 -13.24 25.84
N PRO A 77 14.27 -12.16 25.76
CA PRO A 77 14.38 -11.20 24.66
C PRO A 77 15.75 -10.51 24.67
N ALA A 78 16.32 -10.28 23.49
CA ALA A 78 17.53 -9.47 23.34
C ALA A 78 17.26 -8.00 23.69
N ALA A 79 18.30 -7.25 24.05
CA ALA A 79 18.19 -5.83 24.43
C ALA A 79 17.67 -4.93 23.29
N ASP A 80 17.83 -5.35 22.03
CA ASP A 80 17.38 -4.69 20.80
C ASP A 80 16.13 -5.36 20.18
N ALA A 81 15.40 -6.15 21.00
CA ALA A 81 14.19 -6.83 20.57
C ALA A 81 13.04 -5.83 20.34
N HIS A 82 12.32 -6.03 19.26
CA HIS A 82 11.10 -5.29 18.90
C HIS A 82 9.92 -6.26 18.81
N ASP A 83 8.70 -5.78 19.05
CA ASP A 83 7.46 -6.55 18.90
C ASP A 83 7.47 -7.86 19.72
N ILE A 84 7.86 -7.79 20.99
CA ILE A 84 7.97 -8.95 21.87
C ILE A 84 6.59 -9.54 22.15
N ARG A 85 6.43 -10.85 21.88
CA ARG A 85 5.20 -11.61 22.12
C ARG A 85 5.53 -12.87 22.90
N PRO A 86 4.87 -13.15 24.03
CA PRO A 86 5.02 -14.42 24.73
C PRO A 86 4.43 -15.57 23.91
N ALA A 87 5.06 -16.72 23.93
CA ALA A 87 4.47 -17.95 23.41
C ALA A 87 3.26 -18.37 24.27
N THR A 88 2.34 -19.12 23.68
CA THR A 88 1.09 -19.56 24.32
C THR A 88 1.32 -20.33 25.64
N ARG A 89 2.46 -20.99 25.79
CA ARG A 89 2.87 -21.72 27.01
C ARG A 89 3.84 -20.98 27.90
N GLY A 90 4.21 -19.72 27.56
CA GLY A 90 5.06 -18.88 28.38
C GLY A 90 6.54 -19.25 28.45
N GLU A 91 6.99 -20.31 27.76
CA GLU A 91 8.39 -20.78 27.81
C GLU A 91 9.32 -19.94 26.94
N TYR A 92 8.81 -19.32 25.90
CA TYR A 92 9.58 -18.57 24.91
C TYR A 92 8.91 -17.22 24.59
N TYR A 93 9.72 -16.28 24.11
CA TYR A 93 9.31 -15.01 23.54
C TYR A 93 9.65 -14.99 22.05
N TYR A 94 8.68 -14.63 21.23
CA TYR A 94 8.90 -14.28 19.83
C TYR A 94 9.15 -12.79 19.74
N TYR A 95 10.19 -12.39 19.04
CA TYR A 95 10.52 -10.98 18.85
C TYR A 95 11.26 -10.77 17.55
N ASN A 96 11.27 -9.52 17.07
CA ASN A 96 11.94 -9.12 15.88
C ASN A 96 13.26 -8.42 16.19
N ILE A 97 14.34 -8.81 15.51
CA ILE A 97 15.60 -8.08 15.49
C ILE A 97 15.73 -7.36 14.16
N ILE A 98 16.07 -6.07 14.21
CA ILE A 98 16.29 -5.25 13.03
C ILE A 98 17.78 -5.21 12.72
N ASN A 99 18.18 -5.88 11.64
CA ASN A 99 19.55 -5.91 11.16
C ASN A 99 19.77 -4.84 10.10
N TYR A 100 20.74 -3.95 10.32
CA TYR A 100 21.17 -2.90 9.40
C TYR A 100 22.34 -3.41 8.57
N LEU A 101 22.14 -3.55 7.26
CA LEU A 101 23.06 -4.23 6.37
C LEU A 101 23.42 -3.33 5.18
N ARG A 102 24.55 -3.61 4.55
CA ARG A 102 24.94 -3.01 3.27
C ARG A 102 25.23 -4.09 2.24
N VAL A 103 24.68 -3.95 1.06
CA VAL A 103 24.93 -4.88 -0.04
C VAL A 103 26.36 -4.72 -0.52
N THR A 104 27.11 -5.80 -0.52
CA THR A 104 28.50 -5.83 -1.00
C THR A 104 28.64 -6.50 -2.35
N GLU A 105 27.74 -7.43 -2.68
CA GLU A 105 27.82 -8.20 -3.90
C GLU A 105 26.41 -8.59 -4.40
N VAL A 106 26.27 -8.68 -5.71
CA VAL A 106 25.08 -9.23 -6.37
C VAL A 106 25.54 -10.41 -7.19
N LEU A 107 25.06 -11.59 -6.85
CA LEU A 107 25.43 -12.84 -7.53
C LEU A 107 24.72 -12.99 -8.87
N GLY A 108 25.28 -13.77 -9.78
CA GLY A 108 24.72 -14.01 -11.11
C GLY A 108 23.36 -14.71 -11.11
N ASP A 109 22.99 -15.40 -10.02
CA ASP A 109 21.68 -16.01 -9.81
C ASP A 109 20.64 -15.04 -9.23
N GLY A 110 21.01 -13.76 -9.03
CA GLY A 110 20.15 -12.71 -8.48
C GLY A 110 20.16 -12.62 -6.95
N ARG A 111 20.82 -13.54 -6.23
CA ARG A 111 21.01 -13.40 -4.78
C ARG A 111 21.92 -12.21 -4.46
N ILE A 112 21.73 -11.64 -3.28
CA ILE A 112 22.55 -10.54 -2.79
C ILE A 112 23.34 -10.98 -1.56
N ILE A 113 24.60 -10.57 -1.47
CA ILE A 113 25.40 -10.69 -0.26
C ILE A 113 25.43 -9.33 0.41
N ALA A 114 25.04 -9.30 1.67
CA ALA A 114 25.07 -8.11 2.49
C ALA A 114 25.87 -8.34 3.77
N VAL A 115 26.51 -7.28 4.24
CA VAL A 115 27.38 -7.31 5.42
C VAL A 115 26.71 -6.51 6.52
N ALA A 116 26.75 -7.03 7.74
CA ALA A 116 26.37 -6.33 8.96
C ALA A 116 27.57 -5.58 9.56
N ARG A 117 27.29 -4.70 10.53
CA ARG A 117 28.34 -3.93 11.22
C ARG A 117 29.42 -4.82 11.92
N ASN A 118 29.02 -6.00 12.38
CA ASN A 118 29.91 -6.99 12.97
C ASN A 118 30.68 -7.86 11.94
N HIS A 119 30.73 -7.40 10.67
CA HIS A 119 31.34 -8.10 9.53
C HIS A 119 30.69 -9.44 9.15
N LYS A 120 29.55 -9.80 9.77
CA LYS A 120 28.81 -11.00 9.39
C LYS A 120 28.25 -10.82 7.97
N ARG A 121 28.60 -11.74 7.08
CA ARG A 121 28.08 -11.80 5.71
C ARG A 121 26.82 -12.66 5.69
N LEU A 122 25.77 -12.14 5.07
CA LEU A 122 24.47 -12.80 4.94
C LEU A 122 24.09 -12.80 3.48
N CYS A 123 23.53 -13.93 3.02
CA CYS A 123 23.05 -14.09 1.66
C CYS A 123 21.52 -14.11 1.66
N PHE A 124 20.90 -13.33 0.77
CA PHE A 124 19.45 -13.18 0.69
C PHE A 124 18.96 -13.33 -0.74
N TRP A 125 17.73 -13.82 -0.86
CA TRP A 125 16.98 -13.65 -2.08
C TRP A 125 16.36 -12.24 -2.11
N PRO A 126 16.38 -11.54 -3.26
CA PRO A 126 15.78 -10.19 -3.37
C PRO A 126 14.29 -10.17 -3.06
N ASN A 127 13.67 -11.34 -3.08
CA ASN A 127 12.25 -11.58 -2.89
C ASN A 127 11.85 -11.80 -1.42
N ASP A 128 12.80 -11.83 -0.51
CA ASP A 128 12.52 -12.03 0.90
C ASP A 128 11.67 -10.88 1.43
N SER A 129 10.51 -11.21 1.99
CA SER A 129 9.55 -10.24 2.54
C SER A 129 10.08 -9.50 3.76
N ALA A 130 11.04 -10.11 4.48
CA ALA A 130 11.70 -9.54 5.64
C ALA A 130 12.80 -8.52 5.25
N LEU A 131 13.16 -8.48 3.95
CA LEU A 131 14.21 -7.63 3.41
C LEU A 131 13.61 -6.40 2.71
N ARG A 132 14.13 -5.21 3.03
CA ARG A 132 13.72 -3.97 2.35
C ARG A 132 14.86 -2.96 2.25
N LYS A 133 14.76 -2.05 1.30
CA LYS A 133 15.66 -0.88 1.25
C LYS A 133 15.45 0.02 2.46
N ALA A 134 16.54 0.52 3.01
CA ALA A 134 16.50 1.54 4.05
C ALA A 134 15.97 2.87 3.47
N ARG A 135 15.04 3.49 4.17
CA ARG A 135 14.50 4.81 3.84
C ARG A 135 15.57 5.90 4.09
N LEU A 136 15.42 7.06 3.46
CA LEU A 136 16.37 8.16 3.63
C LEU A 136 16.52 8.61 5.08
N ASN A 137 15.41 8.74 5.80
CA ASN A 137 15.41 9.07 7.23
C ASN A 137 16.14 8.00 8.06
N GLU A 138 15.94 6.71 7.79
CA GLU A 138 16.64 5.63 8.49
C GLU A 138 18.15 5.66 8.21
N ARG A 139 18.55 5.96 6.98
CA ARG A 139 19.97 6.11 6.62
C ARG A 139 20.62 7.30 7.29
N LEU A 140 19.88 8.38 7.56
CA LEU A 140 20.38 9.56 8.26
C LEU A 140 20.45 9.34 9.79
N PHE A 141 19.30 8.94 10.39
CA PHE A 141 19.20 8.78 11.85
C PHE A 141 19.97 7.58 12.38
N TYR A 142 20.02 6.47 11.62
CA TYR A 142 20.70 5.23 12.03
C TYR A 142 22.01 5.00 11.27
N ARG A 143 22.63 6.06 10.73
CA ARG A 143 23.89 5.98 9.97
C ARG A 143 24.96 5.15 10.67
N GLN A 144 25.07 5.28 12.00
CA GLN A 144 26.07 4.56 12.80
C GLN A 144 25.80 3.06 12.92
N ARG A 145 24.55 2.60 12.66
CA ARG A 145 24.19 1.17 12.72
C ARG A 145 24.52 0.42 11.43
N PHE A 146 24.61 1.14 10.31
CA PHE A 146 25.07 0.55 9.06
C PHE A 146 26.58 0.35 9.03
N PRO A 147 27.07 -0.74 8.37
CA PRO A 147 28.49 -0.91 8.15
C PRO A 147 29.06 0.23 7.32
N ARG A 148 30.29 0.64 7.64
CA ARG A 148 31.03 1.61 6.83
C ARG A 148 31.39 0.95 5.50
N SER A 149 31.28 1.68 4.41
CA SER A 149 31.74 1.28 3.07
C SER A 149 33.26 1.33 3.02
#